data_9ba1336e3ac1095570e7b3e5ee6ebe52
#
_entry.id   9ba1336e3ac1095570e7b3e5ee6ebe52
#
_cell.length_a   1.000
_cell.length_b   1.000
_cell.length_c   1.000
_cell.angle_alpha   90.00
_cell.angle_beta   90.00
_cell.angle_gamma   90.00
#
_symmetry.space_group_name_H-M   'P 1'
#
loop_
_entity.id
_entity.type
_entity.pdbx_description
1 polymer ?
#
loop_
_entity_poly.entity_id
_entity_poly.type
_entity_poly.pdbx_seq_one_letter_code
_entity_poly.pdbx_strand_id
1 'polypeptide(L)'
;MPLNKKEYNKKYYQDNKERLRIQHKNYRADNKEKIRDMKRKYVSNYSNIKKYTDVTIPFLSYKIGKMKERSNDVTLTAEELLKLIPKDLKCPVFGIKFSFGKGNDWKFKQYSMSVDRIDNNKGYHKDNVVIVSSKANTMKSSATLKELYQVADFYYELEKRSK
;
A
#
# COMPACT_ATOMS: atom_id res chain seq x y z
N MET A 1 -17.51 33.08 16.16
CA MET A 1 -16.73 32.56 15.03
C MET A 1 -17.46 31.37 14.45
N PRO A 2 -17.60 31.26 13.12
CA PRO A 2 -18.17 30.07 12.53
C PRO A 2 -17.26 28.87 12.82
N LEU A 3 -17.87 27.71 13.13
CA LEU A 3 -17.18 26.46 13.37
C LEU A 3 -16.38 26.07 12.11
N ASN A 4 -15.18 25.53 12.28
CA ASN A 4 -14.47 24.94 11.17
C ASN A 4 -15.17 23.65 10.68
N LYS A 5 -14.91 23.20 9.46
CA LYS A 5 -15.57 22.06 8.82
C LYS A 5 -15.52 20.77 9.68
N LYS A 6 -14.45 20.55 10.43
CA LYS A 6 -14.26 19.37 11.28
C LYS A 6 -15.15 19.42 12.52
N GLU A 7 -15.25 20.60 13.14
CA GLU A 7 -16.10 20.85 14.31
C GLU A 7 -17.58 20.82 13.93
N TYR A 8 -17.94 21.43 12.79
CA TYR A 8 -19.29 21.34 12.22
C TYR A 8 -19.70 19.88 11.99
N ASN A 9 -18.87 19.09 11.33
CA ASN A 9 -19.16 17.68 11.07
C ASN A 9 -19.30 16.89 12.37
N LYS A 10 -18.44 17.12 13.35
CA LYS A 10 -18.51 16.46 14.67
C LYS A 10 -19.84 16.78 15.38
N LYS A 11 -20.23 18.05 15.40
CA LYS A 11 -21.49 18.49 15.98
C LYS A 11 -22.69 17.91 15.23
N TYR A 12 -22.69 17.98 13.89
CA TYR A 12 -23.73 17.39 13.05
C TYR A 12 -23.94 15.90 13.34
N TYR A 13 -22.85 15.13 13.46
CA TYR A 13 -22.92 13.70 13.80
C TYR A 13 -23.47 13.46 15.21
N GLN A 14 -23.11 14.28 16.17
CA GLN A 14 -23.63 14.18 17.54
C GLN A 14 -25.13 14.45 17.58
N ASP A 15 -25.56 15.56 16.96
CA ASP A 15 -26.96 16.02 16.96
C ASP A 15 -27.88 15.08 16.15
N ASN A 16 -27.36 14.39 15.15
CA ASN A 16 -28.13 13.50 14.26
C ASN A 16 -27.86 12.00 14.47
N LYS A 17 -27.13 11.61 15.51
CA LYS A 17 -26.64 10.25 15.72
C LYS A 17 -27.75 9.18 15.62
N GLU A 18 -28.87 9.39 16.31
CA GLU A 18 -29.96 8.41 16.35
C GLU A 18 -30.69 8.36 15.01
N ARG A 19 -30.97 9.50 14.39
CA ARG A 19 -31.58 9.58 13.06
C ARG A 19 -30.72 8.84 12.01
N LEU A 20 -29.41 9.09 12.01
CA LEU A 20 -28.47 8.42 11.10
C LEU A 20 -28.37 6.91 11.36
N ARG A 21 -28.43 6.49 12.63
CA ARG A 21 -28.45 5.07 13.02
C ARG A 21 -29.68 4.36 12.46
N ILE A 22 -30.86 4.94 12.60
CA ILE A 22 -32.11 4.43 12.06
C ILE A 22 -32.05 4.37 10.53
N GLN A 23 -31.63 5.45 9.90
CA GLN A 23 -31.48 5.52 8.43
C GLN A 23 -30.52 4.43 7.91
N HIS A 24 -29.37 4.24 8.55
CA HIS A 24 -28.41 3.19 8.18
C HIS A 24 -28.98 1.78 8.43
N LYS A 25 -29.76 1.60 9.50
CA LYS A 25 -30.43 0.31 9.80
C LYS A 25 -31.43 -0.02 8.68
N ASN A 26 -32.28 0.92 8.33
CA ASN A 26 -33.28 0.76 7.27
C ASN A 26 -32.60 0.51 5.91
N TYR A 27 -31.62 1.34 5.54
CA TYR A 27 -30.83 1.13 4.33
C TYR A 27 -30.21 -0.27 4.24
N ARG A 28 -29.66 -0.79 5.35
CA ARG A 28 -29.09 -2.14 5.38
C ARG A 28 -30.18 -3.23 5.26
N ALA A 29 -31.36 -3.01 5.81
CA ALA A 29 -32.49 -3.93 5.69
C ALA A 29 -32.98 -3.97 4.22
N ASP A 30 -33.21 -2.82 3.62
CA ASP A 30 -33.72 -2.70 2.25
C ASP A 30 -32.72 -3.16 1.19
N ASN A 31 -31.41 -3.03 1.46
CA ASN A 31 -30.34 -3.38 0.55
C ASN A 31 -29.57 -4.65 0.95
N LYS A 32 -30.16 -5.50 1.80
CA LYS A 32 -29.49 -6.66 2.38
C LYS A 32 -28.85 -7.59 1.33
N GLU A 33 -29.55 -7.90 0.26
CA GLU A 33 -29.03 -8.74 -0.81
C GLU A 33 -27.92 -8.03 -1.60
N LYS A 34 -28.12 -6.79 -1.99
CA LYS A 34 -27.12 -5.99 -2.69
C LYS A 34 -25.80 -5.86 -1.88
N ILE A 35 -25.92 -5.64 -0.58
CA ILE A 35 -24.77 -5.60 0.33
C ILE A 35 -24.11 -6.99 0.45
N ARG A 36 -24.92 -8.05 0.50
CA ARG A 36 -24.43 -9.44 0.53
C ARG A 36 -23.67 -9.80 -0.75
N ASP A 37 -24.17 -9.40 -1.92
CA ASP A 37 -23.54 -9.64 -3.20
C ASP A 37 -22.28 -8.80 -3.38
N MET A 38 -22.27 -7.54 -2.98
CA MET A 38 -21.05 -6.73 -2.92
C MET A 38 -19.99 -7.38 -2.00
N LYS A 39 -20.40 -7.86 -0.82
CA LYS A 39 -19.50 -8.59 0.09
C LYS A 39 -19.00 -9.89 -0.53
N ARG A 40 -19.87 -10.67 -1.20
CA ARG A 40 -19.47 -11.90 -1.90
C ARG A 40 -18.47 -11.60 -3.01
N LYS A 41 -18.71 -10.58 -3.84
CA LYS A 41 -17.78 -10.13 -4.90
C LYS A 41 -16.47 -9.66 -4.28
N TYR A 42 -16.53 -8.89 -3.20
CA TYR A 42 -15.33 -8.43 -2.49
C TYR A 42 -14.56 -9.59 -1.87
N VAL A 43 -15.23 -10.53 -1.19
CA VAL A 43 -14.62 -11.74 -0.59
C VAL A 43 -14.12 -12.68 -1.68
N SER A 44 -14.82 -12.86 -2.79
CA SER A 44 -14.39 -13.65 -3.94
C SER A 44 -13.14 -13.04 -4.60
N ASN A 45 -13.16 -11.75 -4.89
CA ASN A 45 -11.98 -11.04 -5.37
C ASN A 45 -10.83 -11.11 -4.36
N TYR A 46 -11.16 -11.08 -3.06
CA TYR A 46 -10.20 -11.11 -1.97
C TYR A 46 -9.67 -12.53 -1.68
N SER A 47 -10.52 -13.57 -1.76
CA SER A 47 -10.10 -14.98 -1.65
C SER A 47 -9.31 -15.40 -2.90
N ASN A 48 -9.65 -14.83 -4.04
CA ASN A 48 -8.86 -14.95 -5.25
C ASN A 48 -7.46 -14.32 -5.06
N ILE A 49 -7.33 -13.13 -4.45
CA ILE A 49 -6.04 -12.55 -4.04
C ILE A 49 -5.30 -13.45 -3.04
N LYS A 50 -6.00 -14.18 -2.17
CA LYS A 50 -5.40 -15.11 -1.17
C LYS A 50 -4.86 -16.41 -1.78
N LYS A 51 -5.33 -16.79 -2.98
CA LYS A 51 -4.91 -17.97 -3.74
C LYS A 51 -3.69 -17.73 -4.63
N TYR A 52 -3.25 -16.48 -4.80
CA TYR A 52 -2.28 -16.13 -5.81
C TYR A 52 -0.86 -16.20 -5.30
N THR A 53 -0.13 -17.11 -5.88
CA THR A 53 1.31 -17.04 -6.11
C THR A 53 1.66 -16.03 -7.20
N ASP A 54 0.65 -15.48 -7.92
CA ASP A 54 0.83 -14.62 -9.10
C ASP A 54 0.27 -13.21 -8.87
N VAL A 55 0.95 -12.22 -9.43
CA VAL A 55 0.56 -10.81 -9.37
C VAL A 55 -0.56 -10.54 -10.38
N THR A 56 -1.70 -10.08 -9.89
CA THR A 56 -2.88 -9.81 -10.73
C THR A 56 -3.15 -8.33 -10.92
N ILE A 57 -3.78 -7.95 -12.02
CA ILE A 57 -4.20 -6.58 -12.30
C ILE A 57 -5.06 -5.98 -11.16
N PRO A 58 -6.05 -6.67 -10.56
CA PRO A 58 -6.77 -6.17 -9.40
C PRO A 58 -5.89 -5.85 -8.19
N PHE A 59 -4.86 -6.68 -7.92
CA PHE A 59 -3.90 -6.42 -6.85
C PHE A 59 -3.07 -5.17 -7.14
N LEU A 60 -2.62 -4.98 -8.39
CA LEU A 60 -1.85 -3.81 -8.80
C LEU A 60 -2.70 -2.54 -8.79
N SER A 61 -3.96 -2.62 -9.23
CA SER A 61 -4.92 -1.51 -9.16
C SER A 61 -5.16 -1.06 -7.71
N TYR A 62 -5.26 -2.01 -6.77
CA TYR A 62 -5.32 -1.70 -5.33
C TYR A 62 -4.05 -0.97 -4.86
N LYS A 63 -2.86 -1.43 -5.27
CA LYS A 63 -1.59 -0.77 -4.94
C LYS A 63 -1.56 0.68 -5.46
N ILE A 64 -1.99 0.91 -6.69
CA ILE A 64 -2.07 2.25 -7.30
C ILE A 64 -3.07 3.13 -6.55
N GLY A 65 -4.23 2.59 -6.16
CA GLY A 65 -5.18 3.30 -5.30
C GLY A 65 -4.53 3.79 -4.00
N LYS A 66 -3.69 2.96 -3.37
CA LYS A 66 -2.94 3.36 -2.17
C LYS A 66 -1.85 4.41 -2.43
N MET A 67 -1.28 4.46 -3.63
CA MET A 67 -0.36 5.55 -4.01
C MET A 67 -1.12 6.87 -4.19
N LYS A 68 -2.29 6.83 -4.84
CA LYS A 68 -3.16 8.01 -5.05
C LYS A 68 -3.70 8.61 -3.75
N GLU A 69 -3.84 7.80 -2.68
CA GLU A 69 -4.18 8.31 -1.35
C GLU A 69 -3.03 9.13 -0.72
N ARG A 70 -1.78 8.94 -1.16
CA ARG A 70 -0.57 9.55 -0.61
C ARG A 70 0.02 10.65 -1.48
N SER A 71 -0.27 10.64 -2.76
CA SER A 71 0.27 11.59 -3.74
C SER A 71 -0.77 11.87 -4.83
N ASN A 72 -0.89 13.13 -5.21
CA ASN A 72 -1.71 13.53 -6.36
C ASN A 72 -0.99 13.30 -7.70
N ASP A 73 0.31 13.01 -7.67
CA ASP A 73 1.15 12.82 -8.83
C ASP A 73 1.39 11.32 -9.07
N VAL A 74 0.38 10.64 -9.63
CA VAL A 74 0.39 9.22 -9.94
C VAL A 74 -0.17 9.01 -11.33
N THR A 75 0.71 8.77 -12.31
CA THR A 75 0.34 8.47 -13.70
C THR A 75 0.44 6.98 -14.03
N LEU A 76 1.04 6.18 -13.15
CA LEU A 76 1.30 4.76 -13.33
C LEU A 76 0.00 3.95 -13.45
N THR A 77 -0.10 3.10 -14.48
CA THR A 77 -1.20 2.14 -14.66
C THR A 77 -0.85 0.76 -14.10
N ALA A 78 -1.87 -0.09 -13.93
CA ALA A 78 -1.66 -1.46 -13.43
C ALA A 78 -0.87 -2.32 -14.43
N GLU A 79 -1.08 -2.11 -15.72
CA GLU A 79 -0.40 -2.77 -16.82
C GLU A 79 1.08 -2.35 -16.91
N GLU A 80 1.39 -1.08 -16.71
CA GLU A 80 2.75 -0.59 -16.63
C GLU A 80 3.45 -1.14 -15.38
N LEU A 81 2.77 -1.13 -14.24
CA LEU A 81 3.31 -1.70 -13.00
C LEU A 81 3.60 -3.19 -13.15
N LEU A 82 2.73 -3.95 -13.84
CA LEU A 82 2.94 -5.38 -14.11
C LEU A 82 4.24 -5.63 -14.88
N LYS A 83 4.56 -4.78 -15.87
CA LYS A 83 5.78 -4.90 -16.68
C LYS A 83 7.07 -4.62 -15.90
N LEU A 84 6.98 -3.86 -14.80
CA LEU A 84 8.11 -3.53 -13.94
C LEU A 84 8.43 -4.62 -12.90
N ILE A 85 7.54 -5.60 -12.72
CA ILE A 85 7.73 -6.66 -11.73
C ILE A 85 8.79 -7.64 -12.23
N PRO A 86 9.83 -7.98 -11.43
CA PRO A 86 10.79 -8.98 -11.78
C PRO A 86 10.13 -10.33 -12.11
N LYS A 87 10.52 -10.95 -13.24
CA LYS A 87 9.94 -12.21 -13.73
C LYS A 87 10.08 -13.38 -12.73
N ASP A 88 11.15 -13.38 -11.95
CA ASP A 88 11.42 -14.38 -10.92
C ASP A 88 10.72 -14.07 -9.58
N LEU A 89 9.97 -12.97 -9.51
CA LEU A 89 9.25 -12.47 -8.32
C LEU A 89 10.18 -12.29 -7.10
N LYS A 90 11.42 -11.90 -7.32
CA LYS A 90 12.38 -11.61 -6.26
C LYS A 90 12.68 -10.12 -6.15
N CYS A 91 12.96 -9.69 -4.93
CA CYS A 91 13.44 -8.34 -4.67
C CYS A 91 14.85 -8.16 -5.23
N PRO A 92 15.09 -7.21 -6.14
CA PRO A 92 16.40 -7.01 -6.76
C PRO A 92 17.49 -6.58 -5.74
N VAL A 93 17.09 -6.04 -4.59
CA VAL A 93 18.04 -5.60 -3.55
C VAL A 93 18.57 -6.78 -2.72
N PHE A 94 17.69 -7.70 -2.32
CA PHE A 94 18.03 -8.77 -1.37
C PHE A 94 17.94 -10.18 -1.97
N GLY A 95 17.51 -10.36 -3.21
CA GLY A 95 17.32 -11.66 -3.83
C GLY A 95 16.19 -12.51 -3.23
N ILE A 96 15.44 -11.99 -2.27
CA ILE A 96 14.36 -12.70 -1.58
C ILE A 96 13.08 -12.72 -2.40
N LYS A 97 12.35 -13.83 -2.37
CA LYS A 97 11.06 -13.97 -3.04
C LYS A 97 10.01 -13.06 -2.38
N PHE A 98 9.21 -12.37 -3.19
CA PHE A 98 8.12 -11.56 -2.67
C PHE A 98 7.05 -12.42 -2.01
N SER A 99 6.51 -11.95 -0.89
CA SER A 99 5.31 -12.51 -0.27
C SER A 99 4.06 -11.78 -0.75
N PHE A 100 3.02 -12.56 -1.07
CA PHE A 100 1.71 -12.07 -1.50
C PHE A 100 0.62 -12.54 -0.55
N GLY A 101 -0.37 -11.67 -0.29
CA GLY A 101 -1.51 -12.00 0.56
C GLY A 101 -1.53 -11.25 1.90
N LYS A 102 -2.35 -11.72 2.85
CA LYS A 102 -2.45 -11.17 4.21
C LYS A 102 -1.77 -12.10 5.21
N GLY A 103 -0.52 -11.88 5.47
CA GLY A 103 0.14 -12.40 6.66
C GLY A 103 0.17 -11.34 7.76
N ASN A 104 -0.13 -11.72 9.01
CA ASN A 104 0.08 -10.84 10.16
C ASN A 104 1.51 -10.90 10.69
N ASP A 105 2.27 -11.91 10.26
CA ASP A 105 3.68 -12.03 10.60
C ASP A 105 4.46 -10.84 10.03
N TRP A 106 5.29 -10.22 10.88
CA TRP A 106 6.14 -9.11 10.49
C TRP A 106 7.18 -9.51 9.42
N LYS A 107 7.68 -10.76 9.43
CA LYS A 107 8.55 -11.32 8.39
C LYS A 107 7.86 -11.34 7.03
N PHE A 108 6.60 -11.77 7.02
CA PHE A 108 5.78 -11.75 5.81
C PHE A 108 5.62 -10.32 5.26
N LYS A 109 5.36 -9.34 6.13
CA LYS A 109 5.21 -7.93 5.74
C LYS A 109 6.48 -7.35 5.17
N GLN A 110 7.66 -7.68 5.71
CA GLN A 110 8.95 -7.22 5.19
C GLN A 110 9.22 -7.67 3.76
N TYR A 111 8.79 -8.88 3.41
CA TYR A 111 9.01 -9.46 2.10
C TYR A 111 7.88 -9.15 1.10
N SER A 112 6.86 -8.43 1.51
CA SER A 112 5.80 -8.01 0.61
C SER A 112 6.33 -7.08 -0.48
N MET A 113 5.77 -7.23 -1.69
CA MET A 113 6.08 -6.37 -2.81
C MET A 113 5.72 -4.91 -2.50
N SER A 114 6.63 -4.00 -2.73
CA SER A 114 6.47 -2.56 -2.57
C SER A 114 6.90 -1.82 -3.84
N VAL A 115 6.24 -0.72 -4.12
CA VAL A 115 6.62 0.22 -5.18
C VAL A 115 7.37 1.36 -4.52
N ASP A 116 8.63 1.52 -4.87
CA ASP A 116 9.49 2.58 -4.36
C ASP A 116 9.74 3.61 -5.47
N ARG A 117 9.84 4.89 -5.11
CA ARG A 117 10.22 5.96 -6.03
C ARG A 117 11.74 6.07 -6.07
N ILE A 118 12.32 6.11 -7.27
CA ILE A 118 13.76 6.30 -7.46
C ILE A 118 14.15 7.68 -6.92
N ASP A 119 13.45 8.71 -7.36
CA ASP A 119 13.57 10.09 -6.88
C ASP A 119 12.32 10.43 -6.03
N ASN A 120 12.52 10.70 -4.75
CA ASN A 120 11.43 11.00 -3.83
C ASN A 120 10.74 12.35 -4.08
N ASN A 121 11.37 13.24 -4.86
CA ASN A 121 10.81 14.54 -5.24
C ASN A 121 9.83 14.44 -6.42
N LYS A 122 9.81 13.30 -7.11
CA LYS A 122 8.90 13.04 -8.24
C LYS A 122 7.77 12.10 -7.82
N GLY A 123 6.69 12.07 -8.62
CA GLY A 123 5.55 11.21 -8.40
C GLY A 123 5.78 9.73 -8.79
N TYR A 124 4.69 9.00 -8.79
CA TYR A 124 4.68 7.58 -9.19
C TYR A 124 4.48 7.49 -10.71
N HIS A 125 5.55 7.59 -11.46
CA HIS A 125 5.63 7.45 -12.92
C HIS A 125 6.41 6.19 -13.26
N LYS A 126 6.19 5.61 -14.44
CA LYS A 126 6.82 4.33 -14.84
C LYS A 126 8.35 4.37 -14.86
N ASP A 127 8.92 5.53 -15.12
CA ASP A 127 10.36 5.80 -15.18
C ASP A 127 10.97 6.23 -13.83
N ASN A 128 10.10 6.50 -12.83
CA ASN A 128 10.51 6.90 -11.48
C ASN A 128 10.17 5.87 -10.41
N VAL A 129 9.77 4.67 -10.77
CA VAL A 129 9.44 3.62 -9.79
C VAL A 129 10.22 2.35 -10.03
N VAL A 130 10.49 1.63 -8.96
CA VAL A 130 11.09 0.30 -8.95
C VAL A 130 10.33 -0.61 -8.00
N ILE A 131 10.28 -1.90 -8.34
CA ILE A 131 9.65 -2.92 -7.50
C ILE A 131 10.70 -3.55 -6.59
N VAL A 132 10.52 -3.36 -5.30
CA VAL A 132 11.40 -3.89 -4.25
C VAL A 132 10.59 -4.54 -3.14
N SER A 133 11.24 -5.17 -2.17
CA SER A 133 10.56 -5.60 -0.94
C SER A 133 10.22 -4.42 -0.04
N SER A 134 9.19 -4.57 0.78
CA SER A 134 8.84 -3.56 1.79
C SER A 134 10.02 -3.24 2.71
N LYS A 135 10.86 -4.25 3.02
CA LYS A 135 12.10 -4.07 3.77
C LYS A 135 13.05 -3.11 3.07
N ALA A 136 13.32 -3.32 1.77
CA ALA A 136 14.23 -2.44 1.01
C ALA A 136 13.68 -1.02 0.92
N ASN A 137 12.39 -0.88 0.62
CA ASN A 137 11.73 0.43 0.57
C ASN A 137 11.76 1.16 1.93
N THR A 138 11.54 0.45 3.03
CA THR A 138 11.62 1.03 4.38
C THR A 138 13.07 1.46 4.73
N MET A 139 14.06 0.66 4.36
CA MET A 139 15.47 1.01 4.58
C MET A 139 15.90 2.23 3.75
N LYS A 140 15.47 2.32 2.50
CA LYS A 140 15.72 3.51 1.68
C LYS A 140 14.94 4.72 2.20
N SER A 141 13.64 4.57 2.48
CA SER A 141 12.75 5.65 2.94
C SER A 141 12.90 6.92 2.08
N SER A 142 13.23 8.05 2.70
CA SER A 142 13.51 9.33 2.04
C SER A 142 15.00 9.57 1.78
N ALA A 143 15.87 8.61 2.14
CA ALA A 143 17.31 8.79 2.04
C ALA A 143 17.77 8.95 0.58
N THR A 144 18.73 9.84 0.39
CA THR A 144 19.50 9.96 -0.85
C THR A 144 20.51 8.83 -0.96
N LEU A 145 21.00 8.57 -2.17
CA LEU A 145 22.05 7.57 -2.38
C LEU A 145 23.30 7.89 -1.53
N LYS A 146 23.68 9.16 -1.43
CA LYS A 146 24.81 9.60 -0.60
C LYS A 146 24.61 9.24 0.88
N GLU A 147 23.43 9.50 1.44
CA GLU A 147 23.12 9.16 2.84
C GLU A 147 23.13 7.65 3.07
N LEU A 148 22.63 6.85 2.11
CA LEU A 148 22.69 5.40 2.21
C LEU A 148 24.14 4.88 2.25
N TYR A 149 25.03 5.42 1.44
CA TYR A 149 26.46 5.08 1.50
C TYR A 149 27.08 5.51 2.83
N GLN A 150 26.81 6.70 3.32
CA GLN A 150 27.33 7.17 4.60
C GLN A 150 26.90 6.26 5.77
N VAL A 151 25.64 5.82 5.78
CA VAL A 151 25.15 4.88 6.78
C VAL A 151 25.84 3.52 6.64
N ALA A 152 25.96 3.00 5.42
CA ALA A 152 26.60 1.72 5.17
C ALA A 152 28.08 1.75 5.60
N ASP A 153 28.82 2.78 5.20
CA ASP A 153 30.23 2.95 5.54
C ASP A 153 30.46 3.05 7.04
N PHE A 154 29.61 3.81 7.74
CA PHE A 154 29.68 3.93 9.20
C PHE A 154 29.58 2.58 9.91
N TYR A 155 28.56 1.78 9.56
CA TYR A 155 28.36 0.47 10.19
C TYR A 155 29.43 -0.55 9.76
N TYR A 156 29.91 -0.46 8.53
CA TYR A 156 30.99 -1.31 8.04
C TYR A 156 32.30 -1.08 8.83
N GLU A 157 32.65 0.16 9.10
CA GLU A 157 33.84 0.49 9.92
C GLU A 157 33.67 0.07 11.39
N LEU A 158 32.44 0.17 11.94
CA LEU A 158 32.17 -0.36 13.29
C LEU A 158 32.34 -1.89 13.34
N GLU A 159 31.86 -2.62 12.37
CA GLU A 159 32.00 -4.09 12.30
C GLU A 159 33.48 -4.50 12.23
N LYS A 160 34.31 -3.79 11.47
CA LYS A 160 35.76 -4.04 11.41
C LYS A 160 36.46 -3.89 12.76
N ARG A 161 36.03 -2.89 13.56
CA ARG A 161 36.62 -2.63 14.90
C ARG A 161 36.20 -3.67 15.93
N SER A 162 35.14 -4.42 15.68
CA SER A 162 34.58 -5.40 16.60
C SER A 162 35.12 -6.82 16.37
N LYS A 163 35.95 -7.00 15.35
CA LYS A 163 36.68 -8.26 15.00
C LYS A 163 38.13 -8.14 15.36
#